data_fc3846d5d9d150cf9c008d843c133ccb
#
_entry.id   fc3846d5d9d150cf9c008d843c133ccb
#
_cell.length_a   1.000
_cell.length_b   1.000
_cell.length_c   1.000
_cell.angle_alpha   90.00
_cell.angle_beta   90.00
_cell.angle_gamma   90.00
#
_symmetry.space_group_name_H-M   'P 1'
#
loop_
_entity.id
_entity.type
_entity.pdbx_description
1 polymer ?
#
loop_
_entity_poly.entity_id
_entity_poly.type
_entity_poly.pdbx_seq_one_letter_code
_entity_poly.pdbx_strand_id
1 'polypeptide(L)'
;MVLSTAINKFMYLTVQERFGNTFRVGYSRTELAENRQAIQHPIVRACLEELGIEKGLEIVSIADIPSKTGLGSSSSFTVGLLHALHALQGHSVSAQRLADQACQIEIHRLREPIGKQDQYIAAYGGFQLIQFQPNGEVFVDPVVWSRATRLELQRRLILFFTGITRDAREILSRQTETTCNHLTELCHLCQIARQMRDVLTSGKDLNDFGRLLHDAWEIKKGLEITISNSRIDDCYQRALKAGALGGKLLGAGDGGFLLFFCEPHHQDRLREALADLVEVPFSFESQGSKVIYVGDDRG
;
A
#
# COMPACT_ATOMS: atom_id res chain seq x y z
N MET A 1 2.36 4.73 14.24
CA MET A 1 3.60 4.93 13.45
C MET A 1 3.86 3.71 12.61
N VAL A 2 4.40 3.89 11.39
CA VAL A 2 4.76 2.80 10.48
C VAL A 2 5.98 3.19 9.64
N LEU A 3 6.84 2.22 9.34
CA LEU A 3 7.87 2.31 8.32
C LEU A 3 7.32 1.72 7.03
N SER A 4 7.22 2.52 5.97
CA SER A 4 6.53 2.16 4.74
C SER A 4 7.34 2.53 3.50
N THR A 5 7.16 1.80 2.41
CA THR A 5 7.83 2.09 1.14
C THR A 5 6.88 1.90 -0.05
N ALA A 6 7.07 2.72 -1.07
CA ALA A 6 6.49 2.46 -2.38
C ALA A 6 7.38 1.50 -3.17
N ILE A 7 6.78 0.74 -4.08
CA ILE A 7 7.45 -0.19 -4.98
C ILE A 7 7.07 0.08 -6.44
N ASN A 8 7.87 -0.41 -7.38
CA ASN A 8 7.67 -0.26 -8.81
C ASN A 8 6.55 -1.17 -9.37
N LYS A 9 5.43 -1.19 -8.65
CA LYS A 9 4.17 -1.79 -9.09
C LYS A 9 3.14 -0.68 -9.15
N PHE A 10 2.73 -0.34 -10.36
CA PHE A 10 2.03 0.90 -10.63
C PHE A 10 0.53 0.70 -10.82
N MET A 11 -0.19 1.74 -10.47
CA MET A 11 -1.57 1.98 -10.86
C MET A 11 -1.58 3.16 -11.83
N TYR A 12 -1.98 2.89 -13.08
CA TYR A 12 -2.12 3.91 -14.11
C TYR A 12 -3.58 4.34 -14.22
N LEU A 13 -3.80 5.65 -14.30
CA LEU A 13 -5.12 6.21 -14.51
C LEU A 13 -5.08 7.20 -15.68
N THR A 14 -6.03 7.05 -16.57
CA THR A 14 -6.29 8.02 -17.63
C THR A 14 -7.66 8.64 -17.38
N VAL A 15 -7.70 9.97 -17.42
CA VAL A 15 -8.92 10.74 -17.27
C VAL A 15 -9.02 11.72 -18.45
N GLN A 16 -10.14 11.73 -19.13
CA GLN A 16 -10.41 12.68 -20.21
C GLN A 16 -11.88 13.10 -20.25
N GLU A 17 -12.14 14.29 -20.75
CA GLU A 17 -13.49 14.77 -21.00
C GLU A 17 -14.13 14.00 -22.13
N ARG A 18 -15.41 13.68 -21.98
CA ARG A 18 -16.21 13.07 -23.04
C ARG A 18 -17.00 14.12 -23.80
N PHE A 19 -17.28 13.81 -25.04
CA PHE A 19 -18.28 14.56 -25.79
C PHE A 19 -19.68 14.21 -25.22
N GLY A 20 -20.26 15.16 -24.49
CA GLY A 20 -21.52 14.97 -23.75
C GLY A 20 -21.32 14.79 -22.25
N ASN A 21 -22.42 14.46 -21.55
CA ASN A 21 -22.44 14.47 -20.08
C ASN A 21 -22.40 13.05 -19.44
N THR A 22 -22.19 12.01 -20.25
CA THR A 22 -22.14 10.63 -19.75
C THR A 22 -20.76 10.28 -19.22
N PHE A 23 -20.71 9.35 -18.27
CA PHE A 23 -19.47 8.83 -17.70
C PHE A 23 -19.18 7.42 -18.23
N ARG A 24 -17.92 7.14 -18.54
CA ARG A 24 -17.43 5.79 -18.80
C ARG A 24 -16.31 5.48 -17.79
N VAL A 25 -16.47 4.42 -17.01
CA VAL A 25 -15.48 4.02 -16.01
C VAL A 25 -15.01 2.60 -16.30
N GLY A 26 -13.73 2.47 -16.68
CA GLY A 26 -13.07 1.20 -16.99
C GLY A 26 -12.10 0.78 -15.88
N TYR A 27 -12.36 -0.39 -15.27
CA TYR A 27 -11.50 -1.02 -14.25
C TYR A 27 -11.54 -2.55 -14.47
N SER A 28 -11.81 -3.40 -13.48
CA SER A 28 -12.04 -4.85 -13.70
C SER A 28 -13.30 -5.12 -14.54
N ARG A 29 -14.15 -4.14 -14.68
CA ARG A 29 -15.30 -4.09 -15.59
C ARG A 29 -15.42 -2.69 -16.19
N THR A 30 -16.29 -2.54 -17.21
CA THR A 30 -16.64 -1.23 -17.76
C THR A 30 -18.07 -0.90 -17.39
N GLU A 31 -18.32 0.32 -16.91
CA GLU A 31 -19.63 0.86 -16.67
C GLU A 31 -19.85 2.15 -17.46
N LEU A 32 -21.09 2.35 -17.94
CA LEU A 32 -21.56 3.58 -18.55
C LEU A 32 -22.65 4.15 -17.64
N ALA A 33 -22.55 5.42 -17.31
CA ALA A 33 -23.49 6.10 -16.43
C ALA A 33 -23.93 7.44 -17.04
N GLU A 34 -25.24 7.71 -17.01
CA GLU A 34 -25.85 8.93 -17.56
C GLU A 34 -25.49 10.18 -16.73
N ASN A 35 -25.17 9.99 -15.47
CA ASN A 35 -24.77 11.03 -14.54
C ASN A 35 -23.85 10.48 -13.44
N ARG A 36 -23.24 11.36 -12.66
CA ARG A 36 -22.34 11.01 -11.57
C ARG A 36 -22.97 10.06 -10.54
N GLN A 37 -24.24 10.27 -10.19
CA GLN A 37 -24.93 9.48 -9.17
C GLN A 37 -25.18 8.03 -9.60
N ALA A 38 -25.26 7.77 -10.89
CA ALA A 38 -25.44 6.45 -11.46
C ALA A 38 -24.14 5.61 -11.50
N ILE A 39 -22.99 6.22 -11.25
CA ILE A 39 -21.70 5.50 -11.21
C ILE A 39 -21.71 4.50 -10.04
N GLN A 40 -21.44 3.23 -10.35
CA GLN A 40 -21.43 2.14 -9.35
C GLN A 40 -20.14 2.10 -8.55
N HIS A 41 -19.00 2.50 -9.15
CA HIS A 41 -17.71 2.50 -8.46
C HIS A 41 -17.69 3.56 -7.36
N PRO A 42 -17.68 3.16 -6.06
CA PRO A 42 -17.90 4.11 -4.97
C PRO A 42 -16.81 5.18 -4.85
N ILE A 43 -15.54 4.80 -5.05
CA ILE A 43 -14.41 5.74 -4.98
C ILE A 43 -14.50 6.75 -6.11
N VAL A 44 -14.80 6.33 -7.34
CA VAL A 44 -14.92 7.25 -8.48
C VAL A 44 -16.01 8.27 -8.21
N ARG A 45 -17.20 7.82 -7.80
CA ARG A 45 -18.31 8.71 -7.47
C ARG A 45 -17.92 9.71 -6.36
N ALA A 46 -17.30 9.22 -5.30
CA ALA A 46 -16.89 10.07 -4.18
C ALA A 46 -15.81 11.10 -4.57
N CYS A 47 -14.82 10.73 -5.41
CA CYS A 47 -13.80 11.66 -5.91
C CYS A 47 -14.41 12.76 -6.79
N LEU A 48 -15.31 12.40 -7.71
CA LEU A 48 -16.01 13.38 -8.57
C LEU A 48 -16.89 14.33 -7.76
N GLU A 49 -17.56 13.83 -6.73
CA GLU A 49 -18.36 14.64 -5.81
C GLU A 49 -17.49 15.58 -4.98
N GLU A 50 -16.35 15.10 -4.45
CA GLU A 50 -15.39 15.89 -3.66
C GLU A 50 -14.86 17.08 -4.45
N LEU A 51 -14.62 16.91 -5.75
CA LEU A 51 -14.06 17.94 -6.62
C LEU A 51 -15.15 18.72 -7.43
N GLY A 52 -16.43 18.47 -7.17
CA GLY A 52 -17.54 19.17 -7.81
C GLY A 52 -17.63 18.95 -9.34
N ILE A 53 -17.16 17.79 -9.83
CA ILE A 53 -17.14 17.49 -11.27
C ILE A 53 -18.48 16.91 -11.69
N GLU A 54 -19.18 17.63 -12.60
CA GLU A 54 -20.47 17.24 -13.17
C GLU A 54 -20.36 16.86 -14.65
N LYS A 55 -19.32 17.35 -15.34
CA LYS A 55 -19.10 17.09 -16.77
C LYS A 55 -18.75 15.63 -17.00
N GLY A 56 -19.25 15.04 -18.06
CA GLY A 56 -18.99 13.63 -18.43
C GLY A 56 -17.50 13.37 -18.66
N LEU A 57 -17.02 12.29 -18.06
CA LEU A 57 -15.60 11.87 -18.13
C LEU A 57 -15.48 10.41 -18.57
N GLU A 58 -14.39 10.11 -19.22
CA GLU A 58 -13.88 8.76 -19.37
C GLU A 58 -12.71 8.57 -18.40
N ILE A 59 -12.83 7.56 -17.56
CA ILE A 59 -11.84 7.21 -16.53
C ILE A 59 -11.45 5.75 -16.77
N VAL A 60 -10.17 5.47 -16.99
CA VAL A 60 -9.65 4.10 -17.18
C VAL A 60 -8.51 3.86 -16.23
N SER A 61 -8.52 2.70 -15.57
CA SER A 61 -7.44 2.27 -14.69
C SER A 61 -6.82 0.95 -15.16
N ILE A 62 -5.49 0.87 -15.06
CA ILE A 62 -4.70 -0.33 -15.32
C ILE A 62 -3.73 -0.49 -14.14
N ALA A 63 -3.57 -1.71 -13.61
CA ALA A 63 -2.71 -1.99 -12.48
C ALA A 63 -1.80 -3.19 -12.73
N ASP A 64 -0.53 -3.10 -12.29
CA ASP A 64 0.43 -4.20 -12.36
C ASP A 64 0.09 -5.33 -11.37
N ILE A 65 -0.63 -5.00 -10.29
CA ILE A 65 -0.98 -5.92 -9.20
C ILE A 65 -2.50 -6.01 -9.08
N PRO A 66 -3.07 -7.21 -8.94
CA PRO A 66 -4.50 -7.37 -8.71
C PRO A 66 -4.97 -6.63 -7.44
N SER A 67 -6.21 -6.18 -7.44
CA SER A 67 -6.84 -5.63 -6.24
C SER A 67 -6.98 -6.69 -5.14
N LYS A 68 -7.16 -6.26 -3.87
CA LYS A 68 -7.39 -7.13 -2.71
C LYS A 68 -6.22 -8.07 -2.37
N THR A 69 -4.99 -7.64 -2.64
CA THR A 69 -3.75 -8.39 -2.37
C THR A 69 -2.92 -7.83 -1.22
N GLY A 70 -3.37 -6.74 -0.57
CA GLY A 70 -2.69 -6.16 0.60
C GLY A 70 -1.52 -5.23 0.29
N LEU A 71 -1.41 -4.72 -0.96
CA LEU A 71 -0.38 -3.75 -1.39
C LEU A 71 -0.96 -2.35 -1.64
N GLY A 72 -2.04 -1.97 -0.96
CA GLY A 72 -2.59 -0.62 -1.03
C GLY A 72 -3.22 -0.23 -2.37
N SER A 73 -3.70 -1.20 -3.18
CA SER A 73 -4.23 -0.92 -4.53
C SER A 73 -5.42 0.05 -4.52
N SER A 74 -6.32 -0.02 -3.53
CA SER A 74 -7.46 0.89 -3.39
C SER A 74 -6.99 2.32 -3.17
N SER A 75 -6.10 2.52 -2.21
CA SER A 75 -5.58 3.83 -1.86
C SER A 75 -4.71 4.42 -2.97
N SER A 76 -3.93 3.58 -3.68
CA SER A 76 -3.19 4.01 -4.88
C SER A 76 -4.14 4.48 -5.98
N PHE A 77 -5.28 3.78 -6.17
CA PHE A 77 -6.33 4.20 -7.10
C PHE A 77 -6.95 5.54 -6.68
N THR A 78 -7.32 5.70 -5.41
CA THR A 78 -7.94 6.92 -4.89
C THR A 78 -7.01 8.12 -5.03
N VAL A 79 -5.74 7.99 -4.60
CA VAL A 79 -4.71 9.03 -4.71
C VAL A 79 -4.43 9.38 -6.17
N GLY A 80 -4.26 8.37 -7.03
CA GLY A 80 -3.99 8.59 -8.46
C GLY A 80 -5.18 9.24 -9.18
N LEU A 81 -6.41 8.84 -8.86
CA LEU A 81 -7.62 9.45 -9.44
C LEU A 81 -7.77 10.92 -9.01
N LEU A 82 -7.61 11.22 -7.73
CA LEU A 82 -7.63 12.61 -7.25
C LEU A 82 -6.58 13.45 -7.94
N HIS A 83 -5.35 12.93 -8.09
CA HIS A 83 -4.27 13.65 -8.75
C HIS A 83 -4.59 13.93 -10.22
N ALA A 84 -5.11 12.94 -10.96
CA ALA A 84 -5.51 13.11 -12.34
C ALA A 84 -6.68 14.09 -12.50
N LEU A 85 -7.67 14.06 -11.60
CA LEU A 85 -8.80 14.98 -11.61
C LEU A 85 -8.39 16.43 -11.27
N HIS A 86 -7.48 16.62 -10.30
CA HIS A 86 -6.90 17.93 -10.05
C HIS A 86 -6.13 18.48 -11.27
N ALA A 87 -5.34 17.62 -11.92
CA ALA A 87 -4.62 18.01 -13.12
C ALA A 87 -5.58 18.39 -14.28
N LEU A 88 -6.69 17.63 -14.44
CA LEU A 88 -7.74 17.96 -15.41
C LEU A 88 -8.37 19.34 -15.17
N GLN A 89 -8.49 19.75 -13.90
CA GLN A 89 -8.97 21.09 -13.51
C GLN A 89 -7.90 22.19 -13.56
N GLY A 90 -6.66 21.85 -13.98
CA GLY A 90 -5.54 22.78 -13.99
C GLY A 90 -4.96 23.11 -12.60
N HIS A 91 -5.24 22.29 -11.60
CA HIS A 91 -4.79 22.50 -10.23
C HIS A 91 -3.55 21.66 -9.91
N SER A 92 -2.51 22.33 -9.39
CA SER A 92 -1.39 21.66 -8.72
C SER A 92 -1.77 21.31 -7.29
N VAL A 93 -1.44 20.10 -6.86
CA VAL A 93 -1.81 19.57 -5.53
C VAL A 93 -0.60 18.91 -4.87
N SER A 94 -0.39 19.16 -3.57
CA SER A 94 0.71 18.55 -2.82
C SER A 94 0.39 17.08 -2.44
N ALA A 95 1.46 16.30 -2.19
CA ALA A 95 1.32 14.91 -1.71
C ALA A 95 0.51 14.84 -0.40
N GLN A 96 0.74 15.77 0.52
CA GLN A 96 -0.03 15.87 1.76
C GLN A 96 -1.53 16.00 1.48
N ARG A 97 -1.92 16.96 0.63
CA ARG A 97 -3.32 17.20 0.31
C ARG A 97 -3.97 16.00 -0.40
N LEU A 98 -3.24 15.34 -1.30
CA LEU A 98 -3.73 14.11 -1.95
C LEU A 98 -3.99 13.00 -0.93
N ALA A 99 -3.05 12.78 0.01
CA ALA A 99 -3.20 11.79 1.06
C ALA A 99 -4.38 12.10 1.98
N ASP A 100 -4.52 13.36 2.41
CA ASP A 100 -5.62 13.80 3.28
C ASP A 100 -6.97 13.65 2.59
N GLN A 101 -7.11 14.06 1.33
CA GLN A 101 -8.34 13.89 0.56
C GLN A 101 -8.68 12.42 0.33
N ALA A 102 -7.68 11.59 0.03
CA ALA A 102 -7.88 10.14 -0.11
C ALA A 102 -8.37 9.51 1.20
N CYS A 103 -7.79 9.89 2.35
CA CYS A 103 -8.26 9.46 3.67
C CYS A 103 -9.70 9.95 3.94
N GLN A 104 -10.01 11.21 3.60
CA GLN A 104 -11.35 11.76 3.74
C GLN A 104 -12.38 10.95 2.94
N ILE A 105 -12.03 10.56 1.72
CA ILE A 105 -12.91 9.76 0.86
C ILE A 105 -13.05 8.34 1.39
N GLU A 106 -11.93 7.61 1.55
CA GLU A 106 -12.00 6.18 1.87
C GLU A 106 -12.49 5.94 3.30
N ILE A 107 -11.97 6.67 4.31
CA ILE A 107 -12.23 6.41 5.72
C ILE A 107 -13.52 7.10 6.18
N HIS A 108 -13.65 8.42 5.91
CA HIS A 108 -14.75 9.18 6.48
C HIS A 108 -16.03 9.11 5.65
N ARG A 109 -15.92 9.18 4.32
CA ARG A 109 -17.09 9.20 3.44
C ARG A 109 -17.59 7.80 3.09
N LEU A 110 -16.68 6.89 2.68
CA LEU A 110 -17.02 5.51 2.33
C LEU A 110 -17.04 4.59 3.55
N ARG A 111 -16.53 5.06 4.70
CA ARG A 111 -16.46 4.30 5.96
C ARG A 111 -15.73 2.97 5.82
N GLU A 112 -14.67 2.94 5.01
CA GLU A 112 -13.83 1.76 4.94
C GLU A 112 -13.06 1.61 6.27
N PRO A 113 -13.00 0.40 6.85
CA PRO A 113 -12.34 0.15 8.14
C PRO A 113 -10.82 0.05 7.99
N ILE A 114 -10.20 1.02 7.33
CA ILE A 114 -8.77 1.05 7.01
C ILE A 114 -8.04 2.17 7.75
N GLY A 115 -6.72 2.02 7.91
CA GLY A 115 -5.85 3.09 8.39
C GLY A 115 -5.42 4.04 7.28
N LYS A 116 -4.63 5.06 7.67
CA LYS A 116 -4.15 6.13 6.77
C LYS A 116 -2.85 5.80 6.04
N GLN A 117 -2.22 4.64 6.28
CA GLN A 117 -0.88 4.31 5.80
C GLN A 117 -0.77 4.33 4.29
N ASP A 118 -1.69 3.64 3.60
CA ASP A 118 -1.58 3.35 2.18
C ASP A 118 -1.82 4.62 1.33
N GLN A 119 -2.70 5.52 1.76
CA GLN A 119 -2.94 6.80 1.12
C GLN A 119 -1.68 7.69 1.15
N TYR A 120 -1.02 7.74 2.33
CA TYR A 120 0.17 8.55 2.50
C TYR A 120 1.34 8.00 1.68
N ILE A 121 1.60 6.69 1.73
CA ILE A 121 2.72 6.12 0.96
C ILE A 121 2.47 6.18 -0.55
N ALA A 122 1.24 6.05 -1.02
CA ALA A 122 0.88 6.22 -2.43
C ALA A 122 1.07 7.67 -2.90
N ALA A 123 0.78 8.65 -2.05
CA ALA A 123 0.94 10.07 -2.39
C ALA A 123 2.40 10.52 -2.35
N TYR A 124 3.17 10.11 -1.35
CA TYR A 124 4.54 10.55 -1.13
C TYR A 124 5.59 9.72 -1.88
N GLY A 125 5.38 8.40 -1.99
CA GLY A 125 6.38 7.48 -2.49
C GLY A 125 7.59 7.33 -1.57
N GLY A 126 8.65 6.75 -2.11
CA GLY A 126 9.91 6.59 -1.39
C GLY A 126 9.83 5.62 -0.21
N PHE A 127 10.70 5.83 0.76
CA PHE A 127 10.76 5.08 2.01
C PHE A 127 10.51 6.06 3.15
N GLN A 128 9.42 5.90 3.88
CA GLN A 128 8.90 6.89 4.81
C GLN A 128 8.68 6.30 6.21
N LEU A 129 8.99 7.08 7.23
CA LEU A 129 8.48 6.87 8.58
C LEU A 129 7.24 7.74 8.76
N ILE A 130 6.06 7.12 8.79
CA ILE A 130 4.78 7.83 8.88
C ILE A 130 4.31 7.77 10.34
N GLN A 131 4.05 8.93 10.94
CA GLN A 131 3.64 9.09 12.33
C GLN A 131 2.22 9.63 12.37
N PHE A 132 1.33 8.87 13.00
CA PHE A 132 -0.07 9.25 13.21
C PHE A 132 -0.22 9.83 14.62
N GLN A 133 -0.75 11.05 14.72
CA GLN A 133 -0.95 11.74 15.99
C GLN A 133 -2.38 11.56 16.53
N PRO A 134 -2.59 11.66 17.85
CA PRO A 134 -3.93 11.55 18.43
C PRO A 134 -4.91 12.64 17.96
N ASN A 135 -4.41 13.82 17.58
CA ASN A 135 -5.20 14.92 17.01
C ASN A 135 -5.57 14.72 15.53
N GLY A 136 -5.16 13.58 14.92
CA GLY A 136 -5.43 13.24 13.53
C GLY A 136 -4.38 13.73 12.54
N GLU A 137 -3.41 14.56 12.95
CA GLU A 137 -2.28 14.97 12.11
C GLU A 137 -1.38 13.79 11.75
N VAL A 138 -0.76 13.88 10.58
CA VAL A 138 0.17 12.86 10.09
C VAL A 138 1.47 13.53 9.67
N PHE A 139 2.57 13.08 10.25
CA PHE A 139 3.91 13.48 9.87
C PHE A 139 4.55 12.40 9.01
N VAL A 140 5.16 12.80 7.90
CA VAL A 140 5.82 11.90 6.95
C VAL A 140 7.29 12.30 6.89
N ASP A 141 8.15 11.47 7.45
CA ASP A 141 9.59 11.69 7.53
C ASP A 141 10.30 10.77 6.53
N PRO A 142 10.96 11.30 5.48
CA PRO A 142 11.72 10.48 4.56
C PRO A 142 12.91 9.82 5.26
N VAL A 143 13.09 8.53 5.01
CA VAL A 143 14.28 7.81 5.49
C VAL A 143 15.45 8.16 4.58
N VAL A 144 16.39 8.97 5.10
CA VAL A 144 17.61 9.36 4.40
C VAL A 144 18.69 8.33 4.68
N TRP A 145 19.09 7.57 3.68
CA TRP A 145 20.05 6.49 3.74
C TRP A 145 20.99 6.46 2.53
N SER A 146 22.11 5.75 2.65
CA SER A 146 23.07 5.65 1.56
C SER A 146 22.49 4.83 0.40
N ARG A 147 22.92 5.13 -0.84
CA ARG A 147 22.59 4.30 -2.01
C ARG A 147 23.03 2.85 -1.81
N ALA A 148 24.17 2.62 -1.16
CA ALA A 148 24.69 1.28 -0.87
C ALA A 148 23.74 0.50 0.04
N THR A 149 23.32 1.10 1.16
CA THR A 149 22.36 0.50 2.11
C THR A 149 21.03 0.15 1.41
N ARG A 150 20.53 1.07 0.56
CA ARG A 150 19.29 0.86 -0.20
C ARG A 150 19.39 -0.33 -1.15
N LEU A 151 20.47 -0.42 -1.91
CA LEU A 151 20.69 -1.52 -2.85
C LEU A 151 20.86 -2.85 -2.12
N GLU A 152 21.56 -2.83 -0.98
CA GLU A 152 21.79 -4.02 -0.18
C GLU A 152 20.51 -4.54 0.48
N LEU A 153 19.65 -3.65 1.02
CA LEU A 153 18.33 -4.04 1.50
C LEU A 153 17.46 -4.61 0.36
N GLN A 154 17.45 -3.95 -0.80
CA GLN A 154 16.70 -4.40 -1.97
C GLN A 154 17.08 -5.82 -2.39
N ARG A 155 18.37 -6.15 -2.36
CA ARG A 155 18.89 -7.50 -2.72
C ARG A 155 18.51 -8.59 -1.72
N ARG A 156 18.18 -8.23 -0.47
CA ARG A 156 17.83 -9.15 0.62
C ARG A 156 16.32 -9.35 0.79
N LEU A 157 15.51 -8.54 0.11
CA LEU A 157 14.06 -8.65 0.19
C LEU A 157 13.51 -9.44 -1.01
N ILE A 158 12.69 -10.44 -0.72
CA ILE A 158 12.00 -11.25 -1.72
C ILE A 158 10.51 -11.26 -1.40
N LEU A 159 9.69 -11.07 -2.44
CA LEU A 159 8.24 -10.98 -2.34
C LEU A 159 7.59 -12.17 -3.02
N PHE A 160 6.72 -12.88 -2.32
CA PHE A 160 5.96 -14.01 -2.82
C PHE A 160 4.47 -13.75 -2.76
N PHE A 161 3.75 -14.03 -3.85
CA PHE A 161 2.29 -14.01 -3.87
C PHE A 161 1.74 -15.37 -3.43
N THR A 162 0.84 -15.36 -2.44
CA THR A 162 0.26 -16.59 -1.88
C THR A 162 -0.81 -17.23 -2.74
N GLY A 163 -1.23 -16.55 -3.83
CA GLY A 163 -2.37 -16.97 -4.66
C GLY A 163 -3.73 -16.65 -4.04
N ILE A 164 -3.77 -16.07 -2.85
CA ILE A 164 -5.01 -15.76 -2.12
C ILE A 164 -5.29 -14.26 -2.24
N THR A 165 -6.46 -13.93 -2.79
CA THR A 165 -7.02 -12.57 -2.76
C THR A 165 -8.28 -12.57 -1.92
N ARG A 166 -8.52 -11.49 -1.15
CA ARG A 166 -9.69 -11.40 -0.30
C ARG A 166 -10.06 -9.98 0.09
N ASP A 167 -11.28 -9.85 0.60
CA ASP A 167 -11.75 -8.61 1.17
C ASP A 167 -11.14 -8.40 2.57
N ALA A 168 -10.35 -7.35 2.73
CA ALA A 168 -9.69 -7.03 3.99
C ALA A 168 -10.64 -6.43 5.05
N ARG A 169 -11.87 -6.05 4.66
CA ARG A 169 -12.81 -5.31 5.51
C ARG A 169 -13.12 -6.02 6.82
N GLU A 170 -13.43 -7.31 6.75
CA GLU A 170 -13.82 -8.08 7.94
C GLU A 170 -12.69 -8.14 8.98
N ILE A 171 -11.45 -8.39 8.53
CA ILE A 171 -10.29 -8.45 9.44
C ILE A 171 -9.98 -7.09 10.04
N LEU A 172 -9.99 -6.05 9.20
CA LEU A 172 -9.70 -4.70 9.64
C LEU A 172 -10.78 -4.16 10.61
N SER A 173 -12.05 -4.52 10.39
CA SER A 173 -13.12 -4.19 11.36
C SER A 173 -12.86 -4.82 12.71
N ARG A 174 -12.53 -6.12 12.75
CA ARG A 174 -12.20 -6.84 14.00
C ARG A 174 -10.95 -6.25 14.67
N GLN A 175 -9.92 -5.95 13.92
CA GLN A 175 -8.70 -5.29 14.45
C GLN A 175 -9.03 -3.93 15.09
N THR A 176 -9.91 -3.15 14.46
CA THR A 176 -10.32 -1.85 15.00
C THR A 176 -11.07 -1.99 16.31
N GLU A 177 -11.97 -2.97 16.44
CA GLU A 177 -12.73 -3.26 17.66
C GLU A 177 -11.84 -3.68 18.82
N THR A 178 -10.76 -4.41 18.56
CA THR A 178 -9.85 -4.95 19.58
C THR A 178 -8.62 -4.08 19.85
N THR A 179 -8.43 -2.99 19.12
CA THR A 179 -7.24 -2.11 19.19
C THR A 179 -6.91 -1.65 20.62
N CYS A 180 -7.92 -1.29 21.40
CA CYS A 180 -7.72 -0.83 22.79
C CYS A 180 -7.14 -1.93 23.71
N ASN A 181 -7.32 -3.19 23.37
CA ASN A 181 -6.83 -4.32 24.16
C ASN A 181 -5.34 -4.63 23.90
N HIS A 182 -4.76 -4.05 22.83
CA HIS A 182 -3.42 -4.36 22.33
C HIS A 182 -2.47 -3.16 22.35
N LEU A 183 -2.68 -2.21 23.27
CA LEU A 183 -1.87 -0.99 23.31
C LEU A 183 -0.37 -1.26 23.54
N THR A 184 -0.03 -2.25 24.36
CA THR A 184 1.36 -2.64 24.62
C THR A 184 2.02 -3.16 23.36
N GLU A 185 1.38 -4.08 22.65
CA GLU A 185 1.84 -4.65 21.39
C GLU A 185 1.99 -3.58 20.30
N LEU A 186 1.03 -2.68 20.21
CA LEU A 186 1.09 -1.54 19.27
C LEU A 186 2.24 -0.57 19.61
N CYS A 187 2.52 -0.33 20.88
CA CYS A 187 3.69 0.44 21.32
C CYS A 187 5.00 -0.27 20.93
N HIS A 188 5.10 -1.59 21.10
CA HIS A 188 6.25 -2.38 20.66
C HIS A 188 6.44 -2.30 19.14
N LEU A 189 5.37 -2.44 18.35
CA LEU A 189 5.44 -2.26 16.89
C LEU A 189 5.95 -0.86 16.49
N CYS A 190 5.54 0.18 17.22
CA CYS A 190 6.08 1.53 17.01
C CYS A 190 7.57 1.63 17.34
N GLN A 191 8.04 0.97 18.40
CA GLN A 191 9.47 0.91 18.74
C GLN A 191 10.28 0.16 17.68
N ILE A 192 9.77 -0.98 17.22
CA ILE A 192 10.40 -1.76 16.13
C ILE A 192 10.49 -0.91 14.85
N ALA A 193 9.46 -0.17 14.47
CA ALA A 193 9.51 0.70 13.29
C ALA A 193 10.63 1.76 13.39
N ARG A 194 10.86 2.34 14.59
CA ARG A 194 11.98 3.27 14.84
C ARG A 194 13.32 2.55 14.76
N GLN A 195 13.46 1.39 15.39
CA GLN A 195 14.70 0.60 15.35
C GLN A 195 15.03 0.18 13.91
N MET A 196 14.06 -0.25 13.12
CA MET A 196 14.26 -0.56 11.69
C MET A 196 14.78 0.65 10.91
N ARG A 197 14.19 1.86 11.11
CA ARG A 197 14.72 3.10 10.53
C ARG A 197 16.18 3.33 10.97
N ASP A 198 16.48 3.18 12.26
CA ASP A 198 17.80 3.42 12.81
C ASP A 198 18.86 2.43 12.25
N VAL A 199 18.49 1.17 12.00
CA VAL A 199 19.34 0.20 11.28
C VAL A 199 19.67 0.72 9.87
N LEU A 200 18.69 1.26 9.14
CA LEU A 200 18.90 1.75 7.78
C LEU A 200 19.77 3.01 7.70
N THR A 201 19.75 3.85 8.74
CA THR A 201 20.41 5.17 8.73
C THR A 201 21.76 5.20 9.45
N SER A 202 22.07 4.22 10.31
CA SER A 202 23.24 4.23 11.19
C SER A 202 24.41 3.38 10.71
N GLY A 203 24.31 2.69 9.57
CA GLY A 203 25.35 1.76 9.09
C GLY A 203 25.50 0.48 9.92
N LYS A 204 24.51 0.13 10.73
CA LYS A 204 24.46 -1.15 11.47
C LYS A 204 24.30 -2.34 10.53
N ASP A 205 24.46 -3.55 11.07
CA ASP A 205 24.22 -4.79 10.33
C ASP A 205 22.76 -4.85 9.84
N LEU A 206 22.56 -4.93 8.52
CA LEU A 206 21.23 -5.05 7.91
C LEU A 206 20.49 -6.33 8.33
N ASN A 207 21.17 -7.33 8.84
CA ASN A 207 20.55 -8.54 9.37
C ASN A 207 19.64 -8.23 10.57
N ASP A 208 19.93 -7.15 11.32
CA ASP A 208 19.05 -6.68 12.39
C ASP A 208 17.68 -6.22 11.84
N PHE A 209 17.64 -5.67 10.60
CA PHE A 209 16.37 -5.36 9.96
C PHE A 209 15.51 -6.61 9.72
N GLY A 210 16.14 -7.72 9.28
CA GLY A 210 15.46 -9.00 9.11
C GLY A 210 14.90 -9.57 10.42
N ARG A 211 15.68 -9.49 11.50
CA ARG A 211 15.26 -9.93 12.85
C ARG A 211 14.09 -9.08 13.38
N LEU A 212 14.19 -7.77 13.26
CA LEU A 212 13.12 -6.83 13.64
C LEU A 212 11.83 -7.04 12.80
N LEU A 213 11.98 -7.42 11.53
CA LEU A 213 10.83 -7.77 10.68
C LEU A 213 10.13 -9.04 11.18
N HIS A 214 10.89 -10.04 11.65
CA HIS A 214 10.39 -11.24 12.31
C HIS A 214 9.62 -10.89 13.59
N ASP A 215 10.24 -10.13 14.48
CA ASP A 215 9.64 -9.73 15.76
C ASP A 215 8.31 -8.97 15.53
N ALA A 216 8.30 -8.03 14.57
CA ALA A 216 7.10 -7.30 14.21
C ALA A 216 6.00 -8.23 13.67
N TRP A 217 6.36 -9.26 12.91
CA TRP A 217 5.39 -10.23 12.40
C TRP A 217 4.79 -11.08 13.51
N GLU A 218 5.60 -11.60 14.43
CA GLU A 218 5.12 -12.41 15.55
C GLU A 218 4.18 -11.61 16.45
N ILE A 219 4.50 -10.35 16.73
CA ILE A 219 3.59 -9.44 17.46
C ILE A 219 2.30 -9.24 16.67
N LYS A 220 2.39 -8.88 15.38
CA LYS A 220 1.22 -8.61 14.54
C LYS A 220 0.29 -9.81 14.44
N LYS A 221 0.85 -11.01 14.26
CA LYS A 221 0.10 -12.26 14.19
C LYS A 221 -0.69 -12.54 15.46
N GLY A 222 -0.18 -12.11 16.62
CA GLY A 222 -0.83 -12.25 17.92
C GLY A 222 -1.99 -11.26 18.18
N LEU A 223 -2.14 -10.20 17.37
CA LEU A 223 -3.18 -9.19 17.60
C LEU A 223 -4.60 -9.70 17.27
N GLU A 224 -4.73 -10.58 16.27
CA GLU A 224 -6.02 -11.13 15.86
C GLU A 224 -5.80 -12.48 15.14
N ILE A 225 -6.57 -13.48 15.51
CA ILE A 225 -6.42 -14.86 15.01
C ILE A 225 -6.60 -14.98 13.49
N THR A 226 -7.33 -14.05 12.88
CA THR A 226 -7.59 -14.02 11.44
C THR A 226 -6.48 -13.35 10.61
N ILE A 227 -5.42 -12.85 11.24
CA ILE A 227 -4.28 -12.25 10.53
C ILE A 227 -3.46 -13.31 9.79
N SER A 228 -3.34 -14.51 10.36
CA SER A 228 -2.64 -15.63 9.73
C SER A 228 -3.56 -16.85 9.63
N ASN A 229 -3.14 -17.84 8.87
CA ASN A 229 -3.76 -19.14 8.77
C ASN A 229 -2.69 -20.23 8.63
N SER A 230 -3.08 -21.50 8.74
CA SER A 230 -2.16 -22.65 8.70
C SER A 230 -1.27 -22.68 7.46
N ARG A 231 -1.78 -22.26 6.29
CA ARG A 231 -1.00 -22.19 5.04
C ARG A 231 0.06 -21.08 5.10
N ILE A 232 -0.31 -19.91 5.59
CA ILE A 232 0.61 -18.80 5.76
C ILE A 232 1.70 -19.16 6.78
N ASP A 233 1.31 -19.75 7.91
CA ASP A 233 2.25 -20.17 8.95
C ASP A 233 3.20 -21.26 8.44
N ASP A 234 2.73 -22.22 7.67
CA ASP A 234 3.58 -23.25 7.03
C ASP A 234 4.59 -22.60 6.07
N CYS A 235 4.14 -21.73 5.16
CA CYS A 235 5.03 -21.00 4.26
C CYS A 235 6.08 -20.20 5.02
N TYR A 236 5.68 -19.53 6.08
CA TYR A 236 6.58 -18.74 6.92
C TYR A 236 7.64 -19.63 7.61
N GLN A 237 7.24 -20.75 8.18
CA GLN A 237 8.16 -21.70 8.84
C GLN A 237 9.12 -22.35 7.82
N ARG A 238 8.66 -22.71 6.62
CA ARG A 238 9.53 -23.19 5.53
C ARG A 238 10.57 -22.14 5.15
N ALA A 239 10.18 -20.88 5.06
CA ALA A 239 11.08 -19.79 4.74
C ALA A 239 12.18 -19.60 5.80
N LEU A 240 11.84 -19.61 7.09
CA LEU A 240 12.81 -19.54 8.17
C LEU A 240 13.81 -20.72 8.14
N LYS A 241 13.32 -21.96 7.94
CA LYS A 241 14.18 -23.15 7.81
C LYS A 241 15.10 -23.09 6.58
N ALA A 242 14.68 -22.37 5.52
CA ALA A 242 15.50 -22.15 4.34
C ALA A 242 16.55 -21.05 4.49
N GLY A 243 16.54 -20.28 5.60
CA GLY A 243 17.52 -19.26 5.92
C GLY A 243 17.03 -17.82 5.84
N ALA A 244 15.73 -17.58 5.70
CA ALA A 244 15.17 -16.25 5.89
C ALA A 244 15.34 -15.82 7.36
N LEU A 245 15.84 -14.60 7.59
CA LEU A 245 16.01 -14.04 8.93
C LEU A 245 14.68 -13.52 9.50
N GLY A 246 13.73 -13.23 8.66
CA GLY A 246 12.41 -12.79 9.04
C GLY A 246 11.58 -12.42 7.81
N GLY A 247 10.34 -12.05 8.06
CA GLY A 247 9.39 -11.70 7.02
C GLY A 247 8.07 -11.24 7.60
N LYS A 248 7.11 -10.95 6.75
CA LYS A 248 5.74 -10.63 7.17
C LYS A 248 4.74 -10.86 6.04
N LEU A 249 3.52 -11.14 6.40
CA LEU A 249 2.40 -11.00 5.49
C LEU A 249 2.02 -9.53 5.38
N LEU A 250 1.93 -9.02 4.14
CA LEU A 250 1.58 -7.64 3.84
C LEU A 250 0.05 -7.43 3.87
N GLY A 251 -0.37 -6.19 4.14
CA GLY A 251 -1.79 -5.84 4.25
C GLY A 251 -2.47 -6.30 5.54
N ALA A 252 -3.77 -6.55 5.48
CA ALA A 252 -4.61 -6.86 6.64
C ALA A 252 -4.31 -8.23 7.26
N GLY A 253 -3.86 -9.18 6.47
CA GLY A 253 -3.62 -10.56 6.92
C GLY A 253 -4.32 -11.61 6.04
N ASP A 254 -4.29 -12.97 6.34
CA ASP A 254 -4.93 -14.17 5.74
C ASP A 254 -4.76 -14.39 4.22
N GLY A 255 -3.87 -13.67 3.53
CA GLY A 255 -3.56 -13.79 2.11
C GLY A 255 -2.87 -12.57 1.55
N GLY A 256 -2.57 -12.59 0.26
CA GLY A 256 -1.84 -11.54 -0.42
C GLY A 256 -0.36 -11.87 -0.59
N PHE A 257 0.53 -11.03 -0.09
CA PHE A 257 1.97 -11.16 -0.31
C PHE A 257 2.73 -11.43 0.98
N LEU A 258 3.65 -12.40 0.93
CA LEU A 258 4.68 -12.64 1.94
C LEU A 258 5.97 -11.95 1.49
N LEU A 259 6.49 -11.06 2.33
CA LEU A 259 7.79 -10.42 2.17
C LEU A 259 8.78 -11.10 3.12
N PHE A 260 9.92 -11.57 2.60
CA PHE A 260 11.00 -12.14 3.39
C PHE A 260 12.29 -11.34 3.25
N PHE A 261 13.02 -11.24 4.34
CA PHE A 261 14.40 -10.82 4.37
C PHE A 261 15.29 -12.07 4.40
N CYS A 262 16.08 -12.24 3.34
CA CYS A 262 16.93 -13.41 3.15
C CYS A 262 18.26 -13.00 2.54
N GLU A 263 19.37 -13.40 3.16
CA GLU A 263 20.69 -13.13 2.60
C GLU A 263 20.87 -13.79 1.24
N PRO A 264 21.57 -13.16 0.28
CA PRO A 264 21.66 -13.63 -1.09
C PRO A 264 22.07 -15.10 -1.25
N HIS A 265 22.97 -15.60 -0.39
CA HIS A 265 23.46 -16.98 -0.45
C HIS A 265 22.45 -18.04 0.05
N HIS A 266 21.34 -17.63 0.66
CA HIS A 266 20.25 -18.51 1.06
C HIS A 266 19.02 -18.41 0.16
N GLN A 267 18.98 -17.46 -0.79
CA GLN A 267 17.78 -17.15 -1.55
C GLN A 267 17.32 -18.30 -2.47
N ASP A 268 18.24 -19.08 -3.03
CA ASP A 268 17.87 -20.22 -3.88
C ASP A 268 17.18 -21.31 -3.06
N ARG A 269 17.66 -21.59 -1.85
CA ARG A 269 16.99 -22.49 -0.91
C ARG A 269 15.61 -21.98 -0.50
N LEU A 270 15.47 -20.67 -0.34
CA LEU A 270 14.17 -20.05 -0.06
C LEU A 270 13.20 -20.22 -1.23
N ARG A 271 13.65 -20.01 -2.48
CA ARG A 271 12.85 -20.23 -3.68
C ARG A 271 12.41 -21.69 -3.83
N GLU A 272 13.30 -22.63 -3.58
CA GLU A 272 12.98 -24.06 -3.58
C GLU A 272 11.95 -24.41 -2.49
N ALA A 273 12.14 -23.87 -1.28
CA ALA A 273 11.23 -24.12 -0.16
C ALA A 273 9.83 -23.52 -0.39
N LEU A 274 9.69 -22.48 -1.19
CA LEU A 274 8.42 -21.81 -1.50
C LEU A 274 8.05 -21.93 -2.99
N ALA A 275 8.46 -23.01 -3.66
CA ALA A 275 8.21 -23.21 -5.10
C ALA A 275 6.71 -23.32 -5.47
N ASP A 276 5.83 -23.49 -4.49
CA ASP A 276 4.38 -23.46 -4.62
C ASP A 276 3.79 -22.04 -4.62
N LEU A 277 4.60 -21.00 -4.36
CA LEU A 277 4.23 -19.60 -4.42
C LEU A 277 4.83 -18.92 -5.66
N VAL A 278 4.26 -17.78 -6.05
CA VAL A 278 4.77 -16.98 -7.16
C VAL A 278 5.70 -15.88 -6.65
N GLU A 279 6.99 -15.95 -6.97
CA GLU A 279 7.90 -14.84 -6.70
C GLU A 279 7.54 -13.63 -7.58
N VAL A 280 7.42 -12.45 -6.96
CA VAL A 280 7.10 -11.21 -7.66
C VAL A 280 8.27 -10.24 -7.54
N PRO A 281 9.06 -10.05 -8.61
CA PRO A 281 10.15 -9.09 -8.61
C PRO A 281 9.64 -7.68 -8.37
N PHE A 282 10.34 -6.93 -7.52
CA PHE A 282 10.04 -5.53 -7.25
C PHE A 282 11.30 -4.71 -7.00
N SER A 283 11.17 -3.39 -7.08
CA SER A 283 12.18 -2.43 -6.65
C SER A 283 11.52 -1.32 -5.86
N PHE A 284 12.28 -0.68 -4.98
CA PHE A 284 11.81 0.52 -4.30
C PHE A 284 11.56 1.65 -5.30
N GLU A 285 10.40 2.28 -5.20
CA GLU A 285 10.03 3.45 -6.02
C GLU A 285 10.18 4.73 -5.17
N SER A 286 10.93 5.67 -5.68
CA SER A 286 11.24 6.91 -4.96
C SER A 286 10.14 7.98 -5.06
N GLN A 287 9.27 7.85 -6.06
CA GLN A 287 8.21 8.82 -6.33
C GLN A 287 6.85 8.28 -5.90
N GLY A 288 6.01 9.16 -5.39
CA GLY A 288 4.61 8.89 -5.17
C GLY A 288 3.77 9.11 -6.43
N SER A 289 2.51 9.44 -6.24
CA SER A 289 1.62 9.75 -7.34
C SER A 289 2.15 10.92 -8.16
N LYS A 290 2.17 10.75 -9.49
CA LYS A 290 2.63 11.78 -10.42
C LYS A 290 1.77 11.82 -11.67
N VAL A 291 1.57 13.03 -12.20
CA VAL A 291 1.01 13.22 -13.52
C VAL A 291 2.12 12.99 -14.55
N ILE A 292 1.93 12.04 -15.44
CA ILE A 292 2.92 11.64 -16.45
C ILE A 292 2.64 12.29 -17.84
N TYR A 293 1.40 12.73 -18.06
CA TYR A 293 1.00 13.41 -19.29
C TYR A 293 -0.20 14.31 -19.02
N VAL A 294 -0.15 15.51 -19.56
CA VAL A 294 -1.30 16.44 -19.68
C VAL A 294 -1.43 16.77 -21.16
N GLY A 295 -2.58 16.51 -21.74
CA GLY A 295 -2.88 16.92 -23.11
C GLY A 295 -2.98 18.43 -23.20
N ASP A 296 -2.57 19.01 -24.33
CA ASP A 296 -2.82 20.42 -24.61
C ASP A 296 -4.33 20.64 -24.69
N ASP A 297 -4.80 21.79 -24.19
CA ASP A 297 -6.19 22.19 -24.34
C ASP A 297 -6.53 22.18 -25.84
N ARG A 298 -7.45 21.28 -26.19
CA ARG A 298 -8.04 21.35 -27.52
C ARG A 298 -8.98 22.56 -27.51
N GLY A 299 -8.42 23.71 -27.92
CA GLY A 299 -9.16 24.94 -28.09
C GLY A 299 -10.35 24.81 -29.04
#